data_f2930a4ee5e9cf6ebe77e48a0145706e
#
_entry.id   f2930a4ee5e9cf6ebe77e48a0145706e
#
_cell.length_a   1.000
_cell.length_b   1.000
_cell.length_c   1.000
_cell.angle_alpha   90.00
_cell.angle_beta   90.00
_cell.angle_gamma   90.00
#
_symmetry.space_group_name_H-M   'P 1'
#
loop_
_entity.id
_entity.type
_entity.pdbx_description
1 polymer ?
#
loop_
_entity_poly.entity_id
_entity_poly.type
_entity_poly.pdbx_seq_one_letter_code
_entity_poly.pdbx_strand_id
1 'polypeptide(L)'
;MIQRVVRQIREAHLTNNITFATNAVQHDSIINQLGEEVSIVTEPERRDTFPAIALAASYLAKEKKCDSDEIVVVMPCDVYTEASYFATIGKMAETVKNDVADLVLMGIAPTYPSEKFGYVVPKETTAQEGIKMVERFTEKPNVEKAKELLKQNAYWNGGVFAFRLDYMMNIVSRYIQADTFQETHTRYTEFGAPDKPCGGGSADVNLKLLPNDT
;
A
#
# COMPACT_ATOMS: atom_id res chain seq x y z
N MET A 1 -9.18 15.81 -8.43
CA MET A 1 -8.35 14.60 -8.65
C MET A 1 -9.00 13.38 -8.03
N ILE A 2 -9.35 13.37 -6.75
CA ILE A 2 -9.96 12.22 -6.04
C ILE A 2 -11.24 11.69 -6.71
N GLN A 3 -12.14 12.56 -7.19
CA GLN A 3 -13.34 12.15 -7.93
C GLN A 3 -13.02 11.32 -9.18
N ARG A 4 -11.93 11.66 -9.89
CA ARG A 4 -11.48 10.90 -11.05
C ARG A 4 -11.01 9.51 -10.64
N VAL A 5 -10.18 9.41 -9.60
CA VAL A 5 -9.65 8.12 -9.11
C VAL A 5 -10.79 7.21 -8.65
N VAL A 6 -11.74 7.73 -7.86
CA VAL A 6 -12.93 6.98 -7.42
C VAL A 6 -13.74 6.48 -8.62
N ARG A 7 -13.96 7.33 -9.62
CA ARG A 7 -14.66 6.93 -10.85
C ARG A 7 -13.92 5.84 -11.59
N GLN A 8 -12.59 5.96 -11.77
CA GLN A 8 -11.77 4.95 -12.45
C GLN A 8 -11.76 3.61 -11.71
N ILE A 9 -11.73 3.60 -10.38
CA ILE A 9 -11.87 2.37 -9.57
C ILE A 9 -13.20 1.67 -9.86
N ARG A 10 -14.30 2.43 -9.92
CA ARG A 10 -15.65 1.91 -10.21
C ARG A 10 -15.79 1.45 -11.66
N GLU A 11 -15.28 2.21 -12.62
CA GLU A 11 -15.27 1.86 -14.05
C GLU A 11 -14.44 0.59 -14.33
N ALA A 12 -13.38 0.38 -13.56
CA ALA A 12 -12.58 -0.85 -13.61
C ALA A 12 -13.22 -2.03 -12.86
N HIS A 13 -14.41 -1.85 -12.28
CA HIS A 13 -15.14 -2.87 -11.50
C HIS A 13 -14.33 -3.49 -10.35
N LEU A 14 -13.40 -2.73 -9.75
CA LEU A 14 -12.57 -3.23 -8.66
C LEU A 14 -13.36 -3.33 -7.36
N THR A 15 -13.98 -2.24 -6.93
CA THR A 15 -14.80 -2.19 -5.71
C THR A 15 -15.68 -0.94 -5.68
N ASN A 16 -16.74 -0.99 -4.86
CA ASN A 16 -17.51 0.17 -4.44
C ASN A 16 -17.16 0.58 -2.99
N ASN A 17 -16.44 -0.26 -2.24
CA ASN A 17 -16.06 0.00 -0.86
C ASN A 17 -14.73 0.77 -0.83
N ILE A 18 -14.82 2.09 -0.67
CA ILE A 18 -13.65 2.97 -0.68
C ILE A 18 -13.54 3.68 0.66
N THR A 19 -12.36 3.59 1.27
CA THR A 19 -12.02 4.27 2.52
C THR A 19 -10.82 5.19 2.28
N PHE A 20 -10.94 6.45 2.64
CA PHE A 20 -9.85 7.41 2.62
C PHE A 20 -9.16 7.47 3.99
N ALA A 21 -7.86 7.22 4.03
CA ALA A 21 -7.01 7.55 5.16
C ALA A 21 -6.44 8.97 4.94
N THR A 22 -6.73 9.90 5.85
CA THR A 22 -6.41 11.30 5.64
C THR A 22 -6.27 12.05 6.98
N ASN A 23 -5.72 13.27 6.95
CA ASN A 23 -5.68 14.14 8.11
C ASN A 23 -7.01 14.91 8.31
N ALA A 24 -7.21 15.47 9.50
CA ALA A 24 -8.44 16.19 9.84
C ALA A 24 -8.73 17.39 8.92
N VAL A 25 -7.69 18.05 8.39
CA VAL A 25 -7.86 19.24 7.53
C VAL A 25 -8.48 18.88 6.17
N GLN A 26 -8.20 17.68 5.68
CA GLN A 26 -8.71 17.23 4.37
C GLN A 26 -10.08 16.55 4.45
N HIS A 27 -10.52 16.15 5.64
CA HIS A 27 -11.77 15.43 5.86
C HIS A 27 -12.97 16.09 5.18
N ASP A 28 -13.25 17.35 5.50
CA ASP A 28 -14.40 18.07 4.97
C ASP A 28 -14.30 18.30 3.45
N SER A 29 -13.08 18.47 2.95
CA SER A 29 -12.84 18.60 1.51
C SER A 29 -13.17 17.31 0.75
N ILE A 30 -12.90 16.13 1.34
CA ILE A 30 -13.25 14.83 0.75
C ILE A 30 -14.76 14.65 0.76
N ILE A 31 -15.43 14.91 1.89
CA ILE A 31 -16.90 14.84 1.99
C ILE A 31 -17.58 15.78 0.99
N ASN A 32 -17.11 17.02 0.86
CA ASN A 32 -17.66 17.97 -0.11
C ASN A 32 -17.50 17.52 -1.57
N GLN A 33 -16.47 16.74 -1.90
CA GLN A 33 -16.21 16.28 -3.27
C GLN A 33 -16.85 14.93 -3.61
N LEU A 34 -17.00 14.03 -2.64
CA LEU A 34 -17.42 12.65 -2.85
C LEU A 34 -18.73 12.29 -2.14
N GLY A 35 -19.21 13.15 -1.22
CA GLY A 35 -20.38 12.85 -0.41
C GLY A 35 -20.13 11.74 0.61
N GLU A 36 -21.20 11.08 1.05
CA GLU A 36 -21.17 9.99 2.02
C GLU A 36 -20.96 8.60 1.38
N GLU A 37 -20.65 8.57 0.08
CA GLU A 37 -20.40 7.31 -0.64
C GLU A 37 -19.07 6.65 -0.34
N VAL A 38 -18.22 7.33 0.42
CA VAL A 38 -16.91 6.86 0.85
C VAL A 38 -16.78 6.88 2.36
N SER A 39 -15.98 5.99 2.92
CA SER A 39 -15.62 6.05 4.34
C SER A 39 -14.36 6.86 4.51
N ILE A 40 -14.21 7.50 5.68
CA ILE A 40 -12.99 8.24 6.03
C ILE A 40 -12.48 7.78 7.37
N VAL A 41 -11.19 7.51 7.44
CA VAL A 41 -10.45 7.33 8.69
C VAL A 41 -9.45 8.47 8.82
N THR A 42 -9.49 9.16 9.96
CA THR A 42 -8.66 10.35 10.18
C THR A 42 -7.40 9.96 10.95
N GLU A 43 -6.25 10.27 10.36
CA GLU A 43 -4.96 10.13 11.01
C GLU A 43 -4.79 11.20 12.08
N PRO A 44 -4.40 10.85 13.32
CA PRO A 44 -4.19 11.85 14.39
C PRO A 44 -3.02 12.79 14.12
N GLU A 45 -1.99 12.28 13.41
CA GLU A 45 -0.81 13.04 13.00
C GLU A 45 -0.32 12.57 11.63
N ARG A 46 0.47 13.40 10.97
CA ARG A 46 1.14 12.99 9.75
C ARG A 46 2.34 12.09 10.06
N ARG A 47 2.27 10.84 9.61
CA ARG A 47 3.31 9.82 9.73
C ARG A 47 3.63 9.22 8.37
N ASP A 48 4.52 8.22 8.36
CA ASP A 48 4.84 7.45 7.16
C ASP A 48 3.72 6.50 6.74
N THR A 49 3.91 5.82 5.62
CA THR A 49 2.92 4.96 4.94
C THR A 49 2.40 3.84 5.84
N PHE A 50 3.29 3.14 6.58
CA PHE A 50 2.87 1.97 7.36
C PHE A 50 1.88 2.31 8.49
N PRO A 51 2.08 3.35 9.31
CA PRO A 51 1.09 3.75 10.31
C PRO A 51 -0.29 4.04 9.72
N ALA A 52 -0.35 4.74 8.57
CA ALA A 52 -1.61 5.03 7.89
C ALA A 52 -2.32 3.75 7.41
N ILE A 53 -1.58 2.79 6.85
CA ILE A 53 -2.10 1.48 6.44
C ILE A 53 -2.63 0.70 7.65
N ALA A 54 -1.86 0.67 8.74
CA ALA A 54 -2.23 -0.04 9.96
C ALA A 54 -3.50 0.53 10.59
N LEU A 55 -3.62 1.86 10.63
CA LEU A 55 -4.81 2.53 11.13
C LEU A 55 -6.04 2.23 10.26
N ALA A 56 -5.89 2.31 8.94
CA ALA A 56 -6.95 1.99 8.00
C ALA A 56 -7.38 0.53 8.10
N ALA A 57 -6.44 -0.42 8.18
CA ALA A 57 -6.75 -1.84 8.36
C ALA A 57 -7.49 -2.10 9.69
N SER A 58 -7.03 -1.50 10.78
CA SER A 58 -7.71 -1.59 12.08
C SER A 58 -9.13 -1.02 12.03
N TYR A 59 -9.34 0.09 11.34
CA TYR A 59 -10.67 0.66 11.09
C TYR A 59 -11.57 -0.30 10.31
N LEU A 60 -11.07 -0.87 9.22
CA LEU A 60 -11.82 -1.84 8.42
C LEU A 60 -12.21 -3.06 9.24
N ALA A 61 -11.27 -3.63 9.99
CA ALA A 61 -11.51 -4.85 10.77
C ALA A 61 -12.42 -4.61 11.99
N LYS A 62 -12.24 -3.51 12.72
CA LYS A 62 -12.88 -3.31 14.04
C LYS A 62 -14.13 -2.44 13.98
N GLU A 63 -14.13 -1.38 13.17
CA GLU A 63 -15.27 -0.47 13.07
C GLU A 63 -16.20 -0.85 11.92
N LYS A 64 -15.67 -1.16 10.74
CA LYS A 64 -16.46 -1.60 9.59
C LYS A 64 -16.82 -3.08 9.63
N LYS A 65 -16.14 -3.88 10.47
CA LYS A 65 -16.37 -5.33 10.65
C LYS A 65 -16.26 -6.08 9.32
N CYS A 66 -15.32 -5.67 8.47
CA CYS A 66 -15.00 -6.41 7.27
C CYS A 66 -14.53 -7.83 7.61
N ASP A 67 -14.79 -8.78 6.74
CA ASP A 67 -14.35 -10.15 6.92
C ASP A 67 -12.82 -10.23 6.95
N SER A 68 -12.30 -11.17 7.69
CA SER A 68 -10.84 -11.30 7.89
C SER A 68 -10.09 -11.67 6.61
N ASP A 69 -10.74 -12.32 5.67
CA ASP A 69 -10.22 -12.72 4.37
C ASP A 69 -10.44 -11.67 3.26
N GLU A 70 -11.03 -10.51 3.60
CA GLU A 70 -11.21 -9.41 2.66
C GLU A 70 -9.87 -8.94 2.07
N ILE A 71 -9.85 -8.74 0.75
CA ILE A 71 -8.65 -8.24 0.07
C ILE A 71 -8.66 -6.71 0.11
N VAL A 72 -7.64 -6.16 0.74
CA VAL A 72 -7.44 -4.72 0.86
C VAL A 72 -6.38 -4.26 -0.13
N VAL A 73 -6.71 -3.24 -0.92
CA VAL A 73 -5.74 -2.54 -1.77
C VAL A 73 -5.56 -1.13 -1.25
N VAL A 74 -4.32 -0.77 -0.98
CA VAL A 74 -3.92 0.59 -0.62
C VAL A 74 -3.25 1.24 -1.81
N MET A 75 -3.66 2.47 -2.14
CA MET A 75 -3.09 3.22 -3.25
C MET A 75 -3.11 4.74 -2.97
N PRO A 76 -2.19 5.52 -3.57
CA PRO A 76 -2.27 6.98 -3.52
C PRO A 76 -3.56 7.49 -4.20
N CYS A 77 -4.16 8.53 -3.65
CA CYS A 77 -5.39 9.12 -4.21
C CYS A 77 -5.14 10.29 -5.18
N ASP A 78 -3.89 10.67 -5.40
CA ASP A 78 -3.46 11.80 -6.22
C ASP A 78 -2.76 11.39 -7.53
N VAL A 79 -2.93 10.15 -7.93
CA VAL A 79 -2.34 9.61 -9.16
C VAL A 79 -3.10 10.06 -10.42
N TYR A 80 -2.35 10.33 -11.48
CA TYR A 80 -2.86 10.54 -12.81
C TYR A 80 -2.40 9.37 -13.69
N THR A 81 -3.30 8.41 -13.93
CA THR A 81 -2.97 7.15 -14.58
C THR A 81 -4.03 6.74 -15.62
N GLU A 82 -3.71 5.72 -16.38
CA GLU A 82 -4.55 5.11 -17.40
C GLU A 82 -5.26 3.84 -16.89
N ALA A 83 -6.11 3.25 -17.73
CA ALA A 83 -6.89 2.06 -17.38
C ALA A 83 -6.02 0.84 -17.05
N SER A 84 -4.84 0.70 -17.69
CA SER A 84 -3.88 -0.37 -17.43
C SER A 84 -3.38 -0.42 -15.98
N TYR A 85 -3.26 0.73 -15.32
CA TYR A 85 -2.92 0.82 -13.90
C TYR A 85 -3.96 0.12 -13.02
N PHE A 86 -5.25 0.37 -13.28
CA PHE A 86 -6.33 -0.28 -12.53
C PHE A 86 -6.47 -1.77 -12.87
N ALA A 87 -6.18 -2.17 -14.10
CA ALA A 87 -6.10 -3.58 -14.47
C ALA A 87 -4.97 -4.31 -13.70
N THR A 88 -3.83 -3.64 -13.49
CA THR A 88 -2.74 -4.16 -12.66
C THR A 88 -3.17 -4.31 -11.21
N ILE A 89 -3.91 -3.35 -10.65
CA ILE A 89 -4.49 -3.45 -9.29
C ILE A 89 -5.42 -4.68 -9.18
N GLY A 90 -6.26 -4.92 -10.17
CA GLY A 90 -7.10 -6.12 -10.21
C GLY A 90 -6.29 -7.42 -10.14
N LYS A 91 -5.21 -7.52 -10.91
CA LYS A 91 -4.28 -8.67 -10.86
C LYS A 91 -3.59 -8.80 -9.51
N MET A 92 -3.23 -7.69 -8.85
CA MET A 92 -2.65 -7.72 -7.50
C MET A 92 -3.64 -8.33 -6.50
N ALA A 93 -4.90 -7.89 -6.53
CA ALA A 93 -5.95 -8.42 -5.67
C ALA A 93 -6.19 -9.92 -5.91
N GLU A 94 -6.25 -10.35 -7.17
CA GLU A 94 -6.37 -11.77 -7.54
C GLU A 94 -5.17 -12.61 -7.06
N THR A 95 -3.96 -12.06 -7.14
CA THR A 95 -2.73 -12.74 -6.67
C THR A 95 -2.80 -13.05 -5.18
N VAL A 96 -3.28 -12.10 -4.37
CA VAL A 96 -3.50 -12.29 -2.93
C VAL A 96 -4.66 -13.26 -2.68
N LYS A 97 -5.77 -13.07 -3.38
CA LYS A 97 -6.98 -13.91 -3.24
C LYS A 97 -6.71 -15.38 -3.49
N ASN A 98 -5.82 -15.69 -4.44
CA ASN A 98 -5.44 -17.04 -4.80
C ASN A 98 -4.27 -17.59 -3.96
N ASP A 99 -3.94 -16.96 -2.84
CA ASP A 99 -2.86 -17.37 -1.92
C ASP A 99 -1.47 -17.50 -2.57
N VAL A 100 -1.22 -16.79 -3.67
CA VAL A 100 0.09 -16.76 -4.35
C VAL A 100 1.08 -15.90 -3.57
N ALA A 101 0.57 -14.88 -2.85
CA ALA A 101 1.36 -13.98 -2.03
C ALA A 101 0.56 -13.44 -0.85
N ASP A 102 1.22 -13.15 0.27
CA ASP A 102 0.62 -12.49 1.43
C ASP A 102 0.53 -10.96 1.21
N LEU A 103 1.51 -10.42 0.50
CA LEU A 103 1.62 -9.01 0.16
C LEU A 103 2.12 -8.85 -1.28
N VAL A 104 1.42 -8.07 -2.07
CA VAL A 104 1.80 -7.69 -3.43
C VAL A 104 2.00 -6.20 -3.50
N LEU A 105 3.09 -5.76 -4.12
CA LEU A 105 3.33 -4.36 -4.41
C LEU A 105 3.40 -4.10 -5.92
N MET A 106 3.03 -2.90 -6.34
CA MET A 106 3.15 -2.46 -7.73
C MET A 106 4.55 -1.89 -7.98
N GLY A 107 5.23 -2.44 -8.96
CA GLY A 107 6.48 -1.90 -9.48
C GLY A 107 6.25 -1.05 -10.71
N ILE A 108 6.81 0.15 -10.73
CA ILE A 108 6.78 1.05 -11.89
C ILE A 108 8.14 0.99 -12.59
N ALA A 109 8.12 0.82 -13.91
CA ALA A 109 9.35 0.81 -14.71
C ALA A 109 10.06 2.16 -14.60
N PRO A 110 11.31 2.21 -14.10
CA PRO A 110 12.04 3.46 -13.94
C PRO A 110 12.46 4.06 -15.28
N THR A 111 12.27 5.35 -15.44
CA THR A 111 12.73 6.10 -16.62
C THR A 111 14.03 6.87 -16.38
N TYR A 112 14.42 7.07 -15.12
CA TYR A 112 15.66 7.75 -14.71
C TYR A 112 16.07 7.35 -13.29
N PRO A 113 17.34 7.58 -12.87
CA PRO A 113 17.77 7.31 -11.50
C PRO A 113 17.26 8.39 -10.54
N SER A 114 16.14 8.12 -9.85
CA SER A 114 15.50 9.05 -8.91
C SER A 114 15.95 8.79 -7.48
N GLU A 115 16.20 9.85 -6.73
CA GLU A 115 16.45 9.80 -5.28
C GLU A 115 15.15 9.91 -4.46
N LYS A 116 14.00 10.11 -5.14
CA LYS A 116 12.72 10.38 -4.47
C LYS A 116 11.89 9.14 -4.22
N PHE A 117 12.19 8.03 -4.89
CA PHE A 117 11.41 6.80 -4.85
C PHE A 117 12.17 5.67 -4.15
N GLY A 118 11.40 4.75 -3.55
CA GLY A 118 11.90 3.45 -3.17
C GLY A 118 12.12 2.57 -4.41
N TYR A 119 13.11 1.69 -4.34
CA TYR A 119 13.44 0.74 -5.40
C TYR A 119 13.24 -0.69 -4.92
N VAL A 120 12.66 -1.50 -5.78
CA VAL A 120 12.42 -2.92 -5.55
C VAL A 120 13.23 -3.73 -6.56
N VAL A 121 14.16 -4.52 -6.08
CA VAL A 121 14.94 -5.44 -6.91
C VAL A 121 14.22 -6.78 -6.95
N PRO A 122 13.79 -7.26 -8.12
CA PRO A 122 13.20 -8.59 -8.23
C PRO A 122 14.29 -9.67 -8.20
N LYS A 123 13.93 -10.86 -7.71
CA LYS A 123 14.73 -12.06 -7.95
C LYS A 123 14.70 -12.41 -9.43
N GLU A 124 15.75 -13.05 -9.93
CA GLU A 124 15.81 -13.53 -11.31
C GLU A 124 14.74 -14.60 -11.63
N THR A 125 14.32 -15.35 -10.61
CA THR A 125 13.28 -16.35 -10.74
C THR A 125 11.89 -15.72 -10.67
N THR A 126 11.08 -15.91 -11.70
CA THR A 126 9.66 -15.55 -11.71
C THR A 126 8.84 -16.57 -10.92
N ALA A 127 7.90 -16.10 -10.09
CA ALA A 127 6.98 -16.99 -9.37
C ALA A 127 5.88 -17.53 -10.32
N GLN A 128 5.37 -16.66 -11.18
CA GLN A 128 4.39 -16.94 -12.25
C GLN A 128 4.58 -15.89 -13.34
N GLU A 129 3.95 -16.07 -14.49
CA GLU A 129 4.00 -15.10 -15.59
C GLU A 129 3.57 -13.70 -15.13
N GLY A 130 4.46 -12.72 -15.25
CA GLY A 130 4.23 -11.34 -14.84
C GLY A 130 4.37 -11.05 -13.33
N ILE A 131 4.58 -12.07 -12.47
CA ILE A 131 4.75 -11.90 -11.02
C ILE A 131 6.18 -12.23 -10.63
N LYS A 132 6.86 -11.30 -9.99
CA LYS A 132 8.25 -11.44 -9.58
C LYS A 132 8.36 -11.52 -8.06
N MET A 133 9.25 -12.38 -7.56
CA MET A 133 9.63 -12.38 -6.16
C MET A 133 10.49 -11.17 -5.87
N VAL A 134 10.29 -10.52 -4.71
CA VAL A 134 11.16 -9.44 -4.25
C VAL A 134 12.41 -10.03 -3.62
N GLU A 135 13.56 -9.55 -4.05
CA GLU A 135 14.85 -9.85 -3.42
C GLU A 135 15.18 -8.83 -2.35
N ARG A 136 15.05 -7.55 -2.72
CA ARG A 136 15.52 -6.45 -1.88
C ARG A 136 14.71 -5.18 -2.14
N PHE A 137 14.53 -4.39 -1.10
CA PHE A 137 13.98 -3.05 -1.14
C PHE A 137 15.04 -2.02 -0.72
N THR A 138 15.09 -0.87 -1.36
CA THR A 138 16.00 0.24 -1.04
C THR A 138 15.21 1.55 -1.08
N GLU A 139 15.07 2.22 0.05
CA GLU A 139 14.33 3.48 0.15
C GLU A 139 15.24 4.65 -0.20
N LYS A 140 14.78 5.52 -1.10
CA LYS A 140 15.38 6.80 -1.48
C LYS A 140 16.92 6.77 -1.54
N PRO A 141 17.52 5.96 -2.43
CA PRO A 141 18.96 5.87 -2.57
C PRO A 141 19.52 7.18 -3.14
N ASN A 142 20.82 7.41 -2.97
CA ASN A 142 21.49 8.47 -3.73
C ASN A 142 21.58 8.11 -5.23
N VAL A 143 21.93 9.09 -6.07
CA VAL A 143 21.96 8.95 -7.55
C VAL A 143 22.84 7.78 -8.00
N GLU A 144 24.04 7.62 -7.38
CA GLU A 144 24.98 6.55 -7.72
C GLU A 144 24.35 5.19 -7.47
N LYS A 145 23.75 5.01 -6.29
CA LYS A 145 23.05 3.78 -5.92
C LYS A 145 21.82 3.52 -6.77
N ALA A 146 21.06 4.57 -7.11
CA ALA A 146 19.92 4.47 -8.02
C ALA A 146 20.35 3.94 -9.39
N LYS A 147 21.47 4.45 -9.96
CA LYS A 147 22.03 3.96 -11.23
C LYS A 147 22.44 2.47 -11.15
N GLU A 148 22.99 2.02 -10.02
CA GLU A 148 23.32 0.61 -9.80
C GLU A 148 22.07 -0.27 -9.75
N LEU A 149 21.02 0.20 -9.07
CA LEU A 149 19.75 -0.52 -8.96
C LEU A 149 19.07 -0.67 -10.33
N LEU A 150 19.12 0.38 -11.18
CA LEU A 150 18.61 0.28 -12.56
C LEU A 150 19.30 -0.81 -13.38
N LYS A 151 20.62 -1.01 -13.20
CA LYS A 151 21.35 -2.10 -13.86
C LYS A 151 20.92 -3.50 -13.38
N GLN A 152 20.27 -3.58 -12.21
CA GLN A 152 19.73 -4.81 -11.62
C GLN A 152 18.24 -4.99 -11.96
N ASN A 153 17.72 -4.28 -12.97
CA ASN A 153 16.30 -4.31 -13.35
C ASN A 153 15.34 -3.97 -12.19
N ALA A 154 15.75 -3.07 -11.29
CA ALA A 154 14.91 -2.62 -10.20
C ALA A 154 13.74 -1.79 -10.72
N TYR A 155 12.61 -1.89 -10.04
CA TYR A 155 11.41 -1.08 -10.26
C TYR A 155 11.30 -0.01 -9.18
N TRP A 156 10.68 1.13 -9.48
CA TRP A 156 10.23 2.03 -8.42
C TRP A 156 9.07 1.41 -7.65
N ASN A 157 9.03 1.64 -6.35
CA ASN A 157 7.86 1.33 -5.55
C ASN A 157 6.73 2.31 -5.91
N GLY A 158 5.65 1.79 -6.50
CA GLY A 158 4.50 2.59 -6.91
C GLY A 158 3.61 3.06 -5.76
N GLY A 159 3.91 2.66 -4.52
CA GLY A 159 3.09 2.99 -3.36
C GLY A 159 1.73 2.29 -3.33
N VAL A 160 1.56 1.26 -4.16
CA VAL A 160 0.33 0.45 -4.20
C VAL A 160 0.62 -0.91 -3.62
N PHE A 161 -0.23 -1.33 -2.67
CA PHE A 161 -0.08 -2.59 -1.96
C PHE A 161 -1.41 -3.34 -1.94
N ALA A 162 -1.37 -4.65 -2.10
CA ALA A 162 -2.52 -5.52 -1.91
C ALA A 162 -2.16 -6.61 -0.90
N PHE A 163 -3.08 -6.88 0.03
CA PHE A 163 -2.92 -7.88 1.09
C PHE A 163 -4.28 -8.33 1.60
N ARG A 164 -4.31 -9.42 2.35
CA ARG A 164 -5.48 -9.87 3.07
C ARG A 164 -5.58 -9.12 4.41
N LEU A 165 -6.79 -8.78 4.84
CA LEU A 165 -7.01 -7.97 6.05
C LEU A 165 -6.43 -8.63 7.30
N ASP A 166 -6.62 -9.96 7.48
CA ASP A 166 -6.05 -10.71 8.61
C ASP A 166 -4.52 -10.67 8.64
N TYR A 167 -3.87 -10.75 7.47
CA TYR A 167 -2.42 -10.61 7.38
C TYR A 167 -1.95 -9.27 7.94
N MET A 168 -2.60 -8.16 7.56
CA MET A 168 -2.24 -6.83 8.07
C MET A 168 -2.58 -6.70 9.56
N MET A 169 -3.69 -7.26 10.03
CA MET A 169 -4.06 -7.25 11.45
C MET A 169 -3.05 -8.02 12.31
N ASN A 170 -2.49 -9.13 11.80
CA ASN A 170 -1.40 -9.84 12.46
C ASN A 170 -0.14 -8.97 12.58
N ILE A 171 0.17 -8.17 11.54
CA ILE A 171 1.27 -7.20 11.58
C ILE A 171 0.97 -6.10 12.61
N VAL A 172 -0.24 -5.55 12.64
CA VAL A 172 -0.67 -4.55 13.62
C VAL A 172 -0.51 -5.08 15.03
N SER A 173 -1.05 -6.27 15.33
CA SER A 173 -0.93 -6.90 16.65
C SER A 173 0.54 -7.12 17.04
N ARG A 174 1.37 -7.58 16.12
CA ARG A 174 2.79 -7.89 16.39
C ARG A 174 3.65 -6.66 16.62
N TYR A 175 3.49 -5.61 15.80
CA TYR A 175 4.39 -4.45 15.79
C TYR A 175 3.82 -3.23 16.53
N ILE A 176 2.52 -3.02 16.46
CA ILE A 176 1.84 -1.92 17.16
C ILE A 176 1.34 -2.38 18.53
N GLN A 177 1.12 -3.69 18.71
CA GLN A 177 0.60 -4.31 19.94
C GLN A 177 -0.77 -3.74 20.31
N ALA A 178 -1.63 -3.51 19.33
CA ALA A 178 -2.97 -2.98 19.47
C ALA A 178 -3.99 -4.00 18.99
N ASP A 179 -5.04 -4.21 19.78
CA ASP A 179 -6.12 -5.16 19.49
C ASP A 179 -7.44 -4.46 19.11
N THR A 180 -7.53 -3.15 19.35
CA THR A 180 -8.68 -2.32 19.03
C THR A 180 -8.29 -1.16 18.10
N PHE A 181 -9.28 -0.58 17.39
CA PHE A 181 -9.05 0.62 16.59
C PHE A 181 -8.57 1.79 17.46
N GLN A 182 -9.17 1.97 18.65
CA GLN A 182 -8.80 3.05 19.56
C GLN A 182 -7.35 2.92 20.06
N GLU A 183 -6.90 1.71 20.36
CA GLU A 183 -5.49 1.47 20.72
C GLU A 183 -4.55 1.74 19.56
N THR A 184 -4.90 1.31 18.35
CA THR A 184 -4.12 1.60 17.14
C THR A 184 -4.03 3.11 16.92
N HIS A 185 -5.15 3.83 17.07
CA HIS A 185 -5.21 5.27 16.94
C HIS A 185 -4.38 5.98 18.00
N THR A 186 -4.43 5.54 19.26
CA THR A 186 -3.66 6.11 20.36
C THR A 186 -2.15 5.87 20.15
N ARG A 187 -1.76 4.68 19.78
CA ARG A 187 -0.35 4.31 19.54
C ARG A 187 0.21 4.84 18.21
N TYR A 188 -0.65 5.33 17.33
CA TYR A 188 -0.25 5.90 16.04
C TYR A 188 0.81 6.99 16.20
N THR A 189 0.67 7.86 17.20
CA THR A 189 1.60 8.96 17.46
C THR A 189 2.98 8.51 17.96
N GLU A 190 3.06 7.29 18.52
CA GLU A 190 4.30 6.69 18.99
C GLU A 190 5.04 5.94 17.85
N PHE A 191 4.33 5.56 16.78
CA PHE A 191 4.88 4.78 15.69
C PHE A 191 5.57 5.69 14.66
N GLY A 192 6.80 5.32 14.27
CA GLY A 192 7.60 6.13 13.33
C GLY A 192 8.19 7.40 13.93
N ALA A 193 8.19 7.54 15.27
CA ALA A 193 9.02 8.54 15.91
C ALA A 193 10.52 8.25 15.63
N PRO A 194 11.36 9.28 15.45
CA PRO A 194 12.77 9.10 15.07
C PRO A 194 13.56 8.17 16.00
N ASP A 195 13.13 8.05 17.24
CA ASP A 195 13.77 7.26 18.30
C ASP A 195 13.26 5.80 18.38
N LYS A 196 12.24 5.45 17.62
CA LYS A 196 11.70 4.08 17.51
C LYS A 196 11.63 3.67 16.04
N PRO A 197 12.76 3.29 15.40
CA PRO A 197 12.70 2.77 14.05
C PRO A 197 11.81 1.53 14.03
N CYS A 198 10.94 1.45 13.04
CA CYS A 198 10.19 0.22 12.75
C CYS A 198 11.23 -0.91 12.66
N GLY A 199 11.23 -1.80 13.63
CA GLY A 199 12.21 -2.86 13.73
C GLY A 199 12.29 -3.62 12.41
N GLY A 200 13.44 -3.54 11.74
CA GLY A 200 13.73 -4.27 10.52
C GLY A 200 13.85 -5.76 10.82
N GLY A 201 12.73 -6.38 11.15
CA GLY A 201 12.62 -7.83 11.19
C GLY A 201 12.29 -8.29 9.78
N SER A 202 13.24 -9.02 9.15
CA SER A 202 12.92 -9.89 8.04
C SER A 202 12.00 -11.00 8.55
N ALA A 203 10.71 -10.74 8.67
CA ALA A 203 9.74 -11.81 8.68
C ALA A 203 9.80 -12.44 7.28
N ASP A 204 9.67 -13.76 7.20
CA ASP A 204 9.50 -14.47 5.92
C ASP A 204 8.18 -14.06 5.29
N VAL A 205 8.15 -12.85 4.75
CA VAL A 205 7.00 -12.30 4.04
C VAL A 205 7.06 -12.81 2.61
N ASN A 206 6.02 -13.51 2.19
CA ASN A 206 5.85 -13.92 0.79
C ASN A 206 5.48 -12.70 -0.06
N LEU A 207 6.46 -11.80 -0.24
CA LEU A 207 6.31 -10.53 -0.94
C LEU A 207 6.56 -10.72 -2.44
N LYS A 208 5.60 -10.30 -3.24
CA LYS A 208 5.67 -10.31 -4.70
C LYS A 208 5.59 -8.91 -5.28
N LEU A 209 6.21 -8.75 -6.43
CA LEU A 209 6.18 -7.55 -7.26
C LEU A 209 5.36 -7.83 -8.51
N LEU A 210 4.40 -6.96 -8.81
CA LEU A 210 3.70 -6.94 -10.10
C LEU A 210 4.17 -5.70 -10.87
N PRO A 211 4.92 -5.87 -11.97
CA PRO A 211 5.35 -4.77 -12.80
C PRO A 211 4.17 -4.09 -13.48
N ASN A 212 4.23 -2.76 -13.55
CA ASN A 212 3.38 -1.93 -14.41
C ASN A 212 4.31 -1.20 -15.39
N ASP A 213 4.30 -1.62 -16.63
CA ASP A 213 5.19 -1.16 -17.70
C ASP A 213 4.59 0.02 -18.50
N THR A 214 3.55 0.70 -17.94
CA THR A 214 2.86 1.82 -18.60
C THR A 214 3.30 3.18 -18.09
#